data_27af1bec51cebf193a31c1ab7b6ac557
#
_entry.id   27af1bec51cebf193a31c1ab7b6ac557
#
_cell.length_a   1.000
_cell.length_b   1.000
_cell.length_c   1.000
_cell.angle_alpha   90.00
_cell.angle_beta   90.00
_cell.angle_gamma   90.00
#
_symmetry.space_group_name_H-M   'P 1'
#
loop_
_entity.id
_entity.type
_entity.pdbx_description
1 polymer ?
#
loop_
_entity_poly.entity_id
_entity_poly.type
_entity_poly.pdbx_seq_one_letter_code
_entity_poly.pdbx_strand_id
1 'polypeptide(L)'
;MKLLKIIWFLIISGALIGQGQEQTVGLFLNTSAAPGYTLFAPMSYNVTYLIDNNGELVKSWPSNYRPGLSVYILENGDLLRTRRLQGQFFQTGGRGGGVEIIDWDGNLIWEFDYFSNQFWQHHDIESLPNGNVLLIAWEHKTDAEAIANGRNPIFLGGSLQPFGFWPDHIIEVDPDSNSVVWEWHVWDHIIQEDDSSKANYGIVSDHPELVNINYPIGPNTDGGDWLHINAVDYNAELDQIMLSVHHFGEIWIIDHSTTTAEAASHSGGNSGKGGDLLYRWGNPQSYIVDNTNVRMFFGQHDTRWIENGSKIMVFNNGSGRPDGSYTSVDVITQPIGEDNLYVLDSSGVYGPDALSWQYTATPPSDFFASSISGAHRLENGNTLICDGPQGHYFEIDSAGSLVWYYVNPVVNTGPLYQGEEIPGQGGPQGSSMNRTFRVHRYPTDYPGFAGHDLVPMGPIELYMNTYTLTYLPNQFKLLQNFPNPFNPQTTIRYHLPENIFVIITIYDLLGIKVKTLIDQAQVAGSRSVIWDATNHYGKPVSGGIYLYQIQAGNFVKTRKMVLLR
;
A
#
# COMPACT_ATOMS: atom_id res chain seq x y z
N MET A 1 -22.70 0.97 -4.28
CA MET A 1 -23.89 0.36 -4.93
C MET A 1 -24.27 0.97 -6.28
N LYS A 2 -23.88 2.20 -6.63
CA LYS A 2 -24.22 2.81 -7.93
C LYS A 2 -23.12 2.63 -9.00
N LEU A 3 -21.85 2.52 -8.63
CA LEU A 3 -20.78 2.12 -9.58
C LEU A 3 -21.08 0.75 -10.19
N LEU A 4 -21.66 -0.18 -9.41
CA LEU A 4 -22.17 -1.45 -9.92
C LEU A 4 -23.28 -1.27 -10.98
N LYS A 5 -24.05 -0.18 -10.95
CA LYS A 5 -25.15 0.05 -11.94
C LYS A 5 -24.64 0.52 -13.30
N ILE A 6 -23.49 1.19 -13.38
CA ILE A 6 -22.88 1.60 -14.66
C ILE A 6 -22.27 0.38 -15.35
N ILE A 7 -21.73 -0.57 -14.59
CA ILE A 7 -21.20 -1.83 -15.12
C ILE A 7 -22.32 -2.71 -15.69
N TRP A 8 -23.55 -2.66 -15.17
CA TRP A 8 -24.70 -3.43 -15.68
C TRP A 8 -25.15 -3.03 -17.11
N PHE A 9 -24.80 -1.84 -17.59
CA PHE A 9 -25.17 -1.39 -18.94
C PHE A 9 -24.09 -1.65 -20.01
N LEU A 10 -22.84 -2.03 -19.61
CA LEU A 10 -21.73 -2.33 -20.51
C LEU A 10 -21.47 -3.84 -20.71
N ILE A 11 -22.21 -4.73 -20.03
CA ILE A 11 -22.06 -6.20 -20.14
C ILE A 11 -22.82 -6.79 -21.34
N ILE A 12 -22.95 -6.09 -22.45
CA ILE A 12 -23.44 -6.68 -23.71
C ILE A 12 -22.36 -6.51 -24.78
N SER A 13 -21.22 -7.18 -24.60
CA SER A 13 -20.42 -7.71 -25.72
C SER A 13 -19.25 -8.58 -25.21
N GLY A 14 -19.47 -9.88 -25.11
CA GLY A 14 -18.52 -10.86 -25.56
C GLY A 14 -17.38 -11.27 -24.63
N ALA A 15 -17.67 -11.90 -23.50
CA ALA A 15 -16.92 -13.06 -23.06
C ALA A 15 -17.92 -14.13 -22.65
N LEU A 16 -17.94 -15.27 -23.33
CA LEU A 16 -18.68 -16.46 -22.93
C LEU A 16 -18.07 -17.01 -21.65
N ILE A 17 -18.45 -16.42 -20.51
CA ILE A 17 -18.29 -17.06 -19.21
C ILE A 17 -19.27 -18.22 -19.20
N GLY A 18 -18.81 -19.41 -18.88
CA GLY A 18 -19.64 -20.61 -18.83
C GLY A 18 -20.94 -20.35 -18.05
N GLN A 19 -22.06 -20.81 -18.58
CA GLN A 19 -23.40 -20.58 -18.02
C GLN A 19 -23.43 -20.96 -16.54
N GLY A 20 -23.58 -19.97 -15.64
CA GLY A 20 -24.00 -20.18 -14.27
C GLY A 20 -23.21 -19.54 -13.13
N GLN A 21 -22.05 -18.96 -13.35
CA GLN A 21 -21.28 -18.34 -12.28
C GLN A 21 -21.12 -16.84 -12.51
N GLU A 22 -21.67 -16.03 -11.61
CA GLU A 22 -21.50 -14.57 -11.63
C GLU A 22 -20.06 -14.19 -11.31
N GLN A 23 -19.47 -13.27 -12.07
CA GLN A 23 -18.15 -12.75 -11.77
C GLN A 23 -18.22 -11.79 -10.58
N THR A 24 -17.48 -12.08 -9.50
CA THR A 24 -17.47 -11.27 -8.27
C THR A 24 -16.10 -10.66 -7.98
N VAL A 25 -15.02 -11.25 -8.48
CA VAL A 25 -13.63 -10.84 -8.24
C VAL A 25 -12.76 -11.01 -9.48
N GLY A 26 -11.53 -10.53 -9.45
CA GLY A 26 -10.59 -10.60 -10.58
C GLY A 26 -10.80 -9.50 -11.60
N LEU A 27 -10.43 -9.75 -12.85
CA LEU A 27 -10.47 -8.76 -13.94
C LEU A 27 -11.87 -8.63 -14.53
N PHE A 28 -12.45 -7.43 -14.49
CA PHE A 28 -13.76 -7.10 -15.06
C PHE A 28 -13.65 -6.40 -16.41
N LEU A 29 -12.63 -5.60 -16.62
CA LEU A 29 -12.44 -4.80 -17.83
C LEU A 29 -10.97 -4.63 -18.15
N ASN A 30 -10.61 -4.81 -19.42
CA ASN A 30 -9.36 -4.37 -20.01
C ASN A 30 -9.59 -4.01 -21.47
N THR A 31 -9.64 -2.73 -21.80
CA THR A 31 -9.80 -2.22 -23.17
C THR A 31 -8.54 -1.60 -23.72
N SER A 32 -7.78 -0.89 -22.87
CA SER A 32 -6.57 -0.16 -23.26
C SER A 32 -5.73 0.25 -22.05
N ALA A 33 -5.57 -0.66 -21.07
CA ALA A 33 -4.71 -0.41 -19.92
C ALA A 33 -3.27 -0.11 -20.35
N ALA A 34 -2.59 0.77 -19.63
CA ALA A 34 -1.16 0.99 -19.80
C ALA A 34 -0.40 -0.33 -19.60
N PRO A 35 0.50 -0.72 -20.53
CA PRO A 35 1.27 -1.95 -20.38
C PRO A 35 2.04 -1.96 -19.07
N GLY A 36 2.01 -3.09 -18.34
CA GLY A 36 2.72 -3.20 -17.07
C GLY A 36 2.19 -4.30 -16.17
N TYR A 37 2.73 -4.32 -14.94
CA TYR A 37 2.40 -5.29 -13.91
C TYR A 37 1.95 -4.56 -12.66
N THR A 38 0.84 -4.99 -12.07
CA THR A 38 0.25 -4.34 -10.88
C THR A 38 0.63 -5.12 -9.63
N LEU A 39 1.33 -4.43 -8.71
CA LEU A 39 1.72 -4.93 -7.40
C LEU A 39 0.68 -4.53 -6.36
N PHE A 40 0.29 -5.47 -5.49
CA PHE A 40 -0.58 -5.20 -4.35
C PHE A 40 -0.38 -6.20 -3.20
N ALA A 41 -0.65 -5.74 -1.98
CA ALA A 41 -0.63 -6.55 -0.78
C ALA A 41 -1.99 -6.46 -0.06
N PRO A 42 -2.80 -7.54 -0.05
CA PRO A 42 -4.06 -7.57 0.70
C PRO A 42 -3.80 -7.39 2.20
N MET A 43 -4.44 -6.41 2.84
CA MET A 43 -4.18 -6.07 4.26
C MET A 43 -4.53 -7.19 5.24
N SER A 44 -5.40 -8.10 4.84
CA SER A 44 -5.87 -9.22 5.67
C SER A 44 -5.10 -10.51 5.45
N TYR A 45 -4.18 -10.56 4.48
CA TYR A 45 -3.44 -11.76 4.10
C TYR A 45 -1.92 -11.48 4.02
N ASN A 46 -1.10 -12.51 4.11
CA ASN A 46 0.34 -12.36 4.25
C ASN A 46 1.13 -12.62 2.94
N VAL A 47 0.47 -12.55 1.80
CA VAL A 47 1.12 -12.71 0.48
C VAL A 47 0.96 -11.42 -0.31
N THR A 48 2.06 -10.95 -0.91
CA THR A 48 2.07 -9.87 -1.89
C THR A 48 2.01 -10.46 -3.28
N TYR A 49 1.29 -9.81 -4.19
CA TYR A 49 0.99 -10.31 -5.54
C TYR A 49 1.40 -9.30 -6.60
N LEU A 50 1.94 -9.83 -7.71
CA LEU A 50 2.15 -9.10 -8.95
C LEU A 50 1.31 -9.77 -10.05
N ILE A 51 0.43 -9.00 -10.68
CA ILE A 51 -0.44 -9.45 -11.77
C ILE A 51 -0.14 -8.69 -13.06
N ASP A 52 -0.42 -9.32 -14.19
CA ASP A 52 -0.42 -8.65 -15.50
C ASP A 52 -1.74 -7.88 -15.75
N ASN A 53 -1.83 -7.21 -16.89
CA ASN A 53 -3.04 -6.47 -17.29
C ASN A 53 -4.26 -7.36 -17.57
N ASN A 54 -4.08 -8.67 -17.71
CA ASN A 54 -5.17 -9.65 -17.84
C ASN A 54 -5.62 -10.18 -16.47
N GLY A 55 -5.08 -9.63 -15.38
CA GLY A 55 -5.38 -10.09 -14.02
C GLY A 55 -4.76 -11.43 -13.67
N GLU A 56 -3.82 -11.92 -14.49
CA GLU A 56 -3.16 -13.17 -14.25
C GLU A 56 -1.95 -12.98 -13.31
N LEU A 57 -1.79 -13.91 -12.37
CA LEU A 57 -0.67 -13.92 -11.44
C LEU A 57 0.65 -14.13 -12.18
N VAL A 58 1.60 -13.22 -11.98
CA VAL A 58 2.96 -13.30 -12.50
C VAL A 58 3.95 -13.72 -11.42
N LYS A 59 3.81 -13.11 -10.24
CA LYS A 59 4.68 -13.38 -9.10
C LYS A 59 3.93 -13.23 -7.79
N SER A 60 4.41 -13.93 -6.76
CA SER A 60 3.93 -13.72 -5.39
C SER A 60 5.04 -13.93 -4.38
N TRP A 61 4.96 -13.17 -3.30
CA TRP A 61 5.89 -13.25 -2.17
C TRP A 61 5.11 -13.51 -0.88
N PRO A 62 5.13 -14.73 -0.36
CA PRO A 62 4.60 -15.01 0.98
C PRO A 62 5.56 -14.47 2.04
N SER A 63 5.00 -13.95 3.13
CA SER A 63 5.74 -13.53 4.32
C SER A 63 5.17 -14.18 5.57
N ASN A 64 5.91 -14.15 6.66
CA ASN A 64 5.42 -14.55 7.98
C ASN A 64 4.48 -13.51 8.59
N TYR A 65 4.47 -12.29 8.04
CA TYR A 65 3.72 -11.15 8.55
C TYR A 65 2.68 -10.67 7.54
N ARG A 66 1.55 -10.17 8.04
CA ARG A 66 0.67 -9.33 7.22
C ARG A 66 1.40 -8.05 6.84
N PRO A 67 1.05 -7.42 5.71
CA PRO A 67 1.63 -6.12 5.38
C PRO A 67 1.32 -5.10 6.48
N GLY A 68 2.33 -4.29 6.79
CA GLY A 68 2.18 -3.12 7.64
C GLY A 68 1.52 -1.96 6.91
N LEU A 69 1.41 -1.99 5.62
CA LEU A 69 0.58 -1.32 4.61
C LEU A 69 1.31 -1.24 3.26
N SER A 70 2.44 -0.50 3.16
CA SER A 70 3.12 -0.20 1.90
C SER A 70 3.96 -1.37 1.37
N VAL A 71 4.07 -1.44 0.05
CA VAL A 71 4.85 -2.44 -0.66
C VAL A 71 5.36 -1.89 -1.99
N TYR A 72 6.63 -2.15 -2.32
CA TYR A 72 7.31 -1.68 -3.53
C TYR A 72 8.21 -2.77 -4.13
N ILE A 73 8.42 -2.74 -5.45
CA ILE A 73 9.50 -3.50 -6.11
C ILE A 73 10.66 -2.54 -6.32
N LEU A 74 11.83 -2.90 -5.83
CA LEU A 74 13.07 -2.15 -6.01
C LEU A 74 13.62 -2.36 -7.43
N GLU A 75 14.53 -1.49 -7.88
CA GLU A 75 15.13 -1.57 -9.21
C GLU A 75 15.97 -2.83 -9.45
N ASN A 76 16.40 -3.50 -8.38
CA ASN A 76 17.08 -4.80 -8.43
C ASN A 76 16.12 -6.00 -8.45
N GLY A 77 14.79 -5.76 -8.40
CA GLY A 77 13.75 -6.78 -8.42
C GLY A 77 13.31 -7.30 -7.05
N ASP A 78 13.94 -6.86 -5.97
CA ASP A 78 13.55 -7.24 -4.62
C ASP A 78 12.25 -6.55 -4.19
N LEU A 79 11.48 -7.21 -3.34
CA LEU A 79 10.27 -6.67 -2.74
C LEU A 79 10.62 -5.98 -1.42
N LEU A 80 10.46 -4.67 -1.37
CA LEU A 80 10.48 -3.88 -0.13
C LEU A 80 9.06 -3.75 0.41
N ARG A 81 8.82 -4.09 1.68
CA ARG A 81 7.49 -3.98 2.29
C ARG A 81 7.54 -3.72 3.78
N THR A 82 6.51 -3.03 4.27
CA THR A 82 6.26 -2.96 5.70
C THR A 82 5.67 -4.27 6.22
N ARG A 83 5.94 -4.58 7.50
CA ARG A 83 5.37 -5.74 8.19
C ARG A 83 4.62 -5.33 9.45
N ARG A 84 3.48 -5.98 9.69
CA ARG A 84 2.63 -5.67 10.83
C ARG A 84 3.05 -6.47 12.06
N LEU A 85 3.63 -5.77 13.03
CA LEU A 85 4.01 -6.34 14.32
C LEU A 85 2.89 -6.19 15.36
N GLN A 86 3.00 -6.94 16.45
CA GLN A 86 2.04 -6.90 17.54
C GLN A 86 2.51 -5.97 18.66
N GLY A 87 1.63 -5.13 19.16
CA GLY A 87 1.89 -4.24 20.29
C GLY A 87 0.60 -3.70 20.85
N GLN A 88 0.65 -3.11 22.04
CA GLN A 88 -0.55 -2.65 22.75
C GLN A 88 -0.57 -1.14 23.01
N PHE A 89 0.53 -0.44 22.76
CA PHE A 89 0.65 0.97 23.11
C PHE A 89 0.00 1.88 22.05
N PHE A 90 0.51 1.87 20.82
CA PHE A 90 -0.04 2.67 19.72
C PHE A 90 -1.22 1.96 19.08
N GLN A 91 -2.45 2.27 19.50
CA GLN A 91 -3.69 1.57 19.09
C GLN A 91 -4.53 2.39 18.11
N THR A 92 -3.96 2.77 16.95
CA THR A 92 -4.65 3.48 15.89
C THR A 92 -4.51 2.80 14.53
N GLY A 93 -5.07 3.36 13.47
CA GLY A 93 -4.88 2.91 12.09
C GLY A 93 -3.42 3.03 11.64
N GLY A 94 -3.06 2.35 10.57
CA GLY A 94 -1.74 2.55 9.95
C GLY A 94 -0.56 1.75 10.53
N ARG A 95 -0.75 1.00 11.61
CA ARG A 95 0.35 0.30 12.30
C ARG A 95 1.08 -0.71 11.42
N GLY A 96 2.41 -0.54 11.33
CA GLY A 96 3.37 -1.50 10.82
C GLY A 96 4.24 -2.05 11.95
N GLY A 97 5.34 -1.39 12.26
CA GLY A 97 6.31 -1.74 13.30
C GLY A 97 7.60 -2.31 12.76
N GLY A 98 7.68 -2.67 11.48
CA GLY A 98 8.91 -3.13 10.85
C GLY A 98 8.85 -3.13 9.34
N VAL A 99 10.01 -3.37 8.74
CA VAL A 99 10.24 -3.42 7.30
C VAL A 99 10.99 -4.70 6.96
N GLU A 100 10.78 -5.23 5.77
CA GLU A 100 11.53 -6.37 5.25
C GLU A 100 11.80 -6.21 3.75
N ILE A 101 12.95 -6.73 3.30
CA ILE A 101 13.28 -6.90 1.89
C ILE A 101 13.33 -8.41 1.61
N ILE A 102 12.60 -8.81 0.58
CA ILE A 102 12.49 -10.21 0.13
C ILE A 102 12.97 -10.26 -1.30
N ASP A 103 13.94 -11.13 -1.62
CA ASP A 103 14.43 -11.27 -2.99
C ASP A 103 13.36 -11.80 -3.96
N TRP A 104 13.68 -11.79 -5.25
CA TRP A 104 12.76 -12.32 -6.26
C TRP A 104 12.39 -13.78 -6.01
N ASP A 105 13.30 -14.58 -5.48
CA ASP A 105 13.05 -16.01 -5.20
C ASP A 105 12.21 -16.26 -3.94
N GLY A 106 11.96 -15.22 -3.15
CA GLY A 106 11.16 -15.26 -1.92
C GLY A 106 11.97 -15.50 -0.65
N ASN A 107 13.29 -15.25 -0.69
CA ASN A 107 14.14 -15.32 0.49
C ASN A 107 14.14 -13.95 1.19
N LEU A 108 14.00 -13.95 2.51
CA LEU A 108 14.19 -12.76 3.31
C LEU A 108 15.67 -12.39 3.32
N ILE A 109 16.03 -11.20 2.83
CA ILE A 109 17.42 -10.71 2.76
C ILE A 109 17.73 -9.62 3.78
N TRP A 110 16.74 -8.85 4.19
CA TRP A 110 16.88 -7.85 5.23
C TRP A 110 15.58 -7.66 6.01
N GLU A 111 15.69 -7.34 7.29
CA GLU A 111 14.57 -6.93 8.14
C GLU A 111 15.03 -5.92 9.19
N PHE A 112 14.14 -4.96 9.47
CA PHE A 112 14.38 -3.95 10.50
C PHE A 112 13.10 -3.73 11.31
N ASP A 113 13.20 -3.89 12.63
CA ASP A 113 12.13 -3.62 13.57
C ASP A 113 12.28 -2.23 14.17
N TYR A 114 11.22 -1.42 14.02
CA TYR A 114 11.17 -0.09 14.62
C TYR A 114 9.88 0.09 15.41
N PHE A 115 9.87 -0.50 16.60
CA PHE A 115 8.72 -0.45 17.50
C PHE A 115 9.12 -0.61 18.98
N SER A 116 8.43 0.14 19.82
CA SER A 116 8.51 0.07 21.28
C SER A 116 7.29 0.77 21.88
N ASN A 117 7.33 1.08 23.19
CA ASN A 117 6.35 1.98 23.79
C ASN A 117 6.73 3.47 23.60
N GLN A 118 7.88 3.78 23.00
CA GLN A 118 8.37 5.13 22.76
C GLN A 118 8.21 5.54 21.29
N PHE A 119 8.24 4.59 20.37
CA PHE A 119 8.08 4.84 18.94
C PHE A 119 7.51 3.62 18.22
N TRP A 120 6.89 3.85 17.07
CA TRP A 120 6.30 2.78 16.25
C TRP A 120 6.22 3.17 14.79
N GLN A 121 6.87 2.38 13.89
CA GLN A 121 6.75 2.56 12.45
C GLN A 121 5.30 2.37 12.00
N HIS A 122 4.83 3.25 11.11
CA HIS A 122 3.46 3.17 10.58
C HIS A 122 3.38 3.60 9.10
N HIS A 123 2.26 3.29 8.46
CA HIS A 123 1.83 3.61 7.12
C HIS A 123 2.87 3.31 6.04
N ASP A 124 3.80 4.21 5.77
CA ASP A 124 4.57 4.24 4.54
C ASP A 124 6.08 4.19 4.75
N ILE A 125 6.77 3.83 3.71
CA ILE A 125 8.22 3.79 3.58
C ILE A 125 8.59 4.23 2.18
N GLU A 126 9.80 4.73 1.97
CA GLU A 126 10.31 5.09 0.66
C GLU A 126 11.76 4.64 0.51
N SER A 127 12.11 4.09 -0.65
CA SER A 127 13.48 3.69 -0.97
C SER A 127 14.28 4.86 -1.54
N LEU A 128 15.50 5.05 -1.05
CA LEU A 128 16.40 6.08 -1.54
C LEU A 128 17.39 5.53 -2.59
N PRO A 129 17.91 6.38 -3.49
CA PRO A 129 18.87 5.95 -4.51
C PRO A 129 20.18 5.36 -3.95
N ASN A 130 20.53 5.68 -2.70
CA ASN A 130 21.69 5.11 -1.99
C ASN A 130 21.43 3.72 -1.41
N GLY A 131 20.20 3.19 -1.54
CA GLY A 131 19.78 1.90 -0.99
C GLY A 131 19.19 1.97 0.43
N ASN A 132 19.22 3.14 1.06
CA ASN A 132 18.59 3.35 2.35
C ASN A 132 17.06 3.42 2.23
N VAL A 133 16.37 3.33 3.37
CA VAL A 133 14.91 3.33 3.43
C VAL A 133 14.43 4.38 4.42
N LEU A 134 13.55 5.29 3.96
CA LEU A 134 12.82 6.21 4.83
C LEU A 134 11.63 5.50 5.47
N LEU A 135 11.42 5.73 6.75
CA LEU A 135 10.29 5.21 7.52
C LEU A 135 9.57 6.35 8.24
N ILE A 136 8.23 6.33 8.17
CA ILE A 136 7.38 7.16 9.02
C ILE A 136 7.17 6.44 10.35
N ALA A 137 7.27 7.15 11.47
CA ALA A 137 6.98 6.58 12.78
C ALA A 137 6.35 7.60 13.74
N TRP A 138 5.48 7.12 14.63
CA TRP A 138 5.07 7.87 15.82
C TRP A 138 6.17 7.86 16.86
N GLU A 139 6.27 8.95 17.60
CA GLU A 139 7.01 9.01 18.86
C GLU A 139 6.09 9.38 20.03
N HIS A 140 6.40 8.89 21.22
CA HIS A 140 5.60 9.14 22.41
C HIS A 140 6.16 10.31 23.21
N LYS A 141 5.32 11.32 23.45
CA LYS A 141 5.52 12.37 24.43
C LYS A 141 4.45 12.24 25.51
N THR A 142 4.85 12.45 26.76
CA THR A 142 3.89 12.51 27.86
C THR A 142 3.03 13.77 27.78
N ASP A 143 1.85 13.76 28.38
CA ASP A 143 1.00 14.95 28.48
C ASP A 143 1.74 16.13 29.12
N ALA A 144 2.59 15.84 30.11
CA ALA A 144 3.40 16.87 30.79
C ALA A 144 4.42 17.51 29.85
N GLU A 145 5.08 16.73 29.00
CA GLU A 145 6.01 17.23 27.97
C GLU A 145 5.26 18.05 26.94
N ALA A 146 4.10 17.58 26.44
CA ALA A 146 3.29 18.30 25.49
C ALA A 146 2.83 19.66 26.05
N ILE A 147 2.32 19.69 27.28
CA ILE A 147 1.91 20.94 27.96
C ILE A 147 3.10 21.88 28.19
N ALA A 148 4.25 21.36 28.58
CA ALA A 148 5.44 22.18 28.77
C ALA A 148 5.91 22.83 27.47
N ASN A 149 5.69 22.17 26.33
CA ASN A 149 5.98 22.65 24.98
C ASN A 149 4.83 23.43 24.33
N GLY A 150 3.79 23.77 25.10
CA GLY A 150 2.73 24.69 24.69
C GLY A 150 1.46 24.03 24.14
N ARG A 151 1.31 22.70 24.21
CA ARG A 151 0.04 22.04 23.92
C ARG A 151 -1.01 22.49 24.93
N ASN A 152 -2.11 23.00 24.46
CA ASN A 152 -3.23 23.41 25.30
C ASN A 152 -3.87 22.16 25.95
N PRO A 153 -3.96 22.08 27.29
CA PRO A 153 -4.48 20.90 27.98
C PRO A 153 -5.91 20.50 27.57
N ILE A 154 -6.72 21.45 27.09
CA ILE A 154 -8.09 21.14 26.63
C ILE A 154 -8.12 20.27 25.36
N PHE A 155 -7.03 20.23 24.61
CA PHE A 155 -6.88 19.44 23.39
C PHE A 155 -6.25 18.06 23.65
N LEU A 156 -5.72 17.82 24.83
CA LEU A 156 -5.34 16.50 25.29
C LEU A 156 -6.65 15.76 25.61
N GLY A 157 -6.99 14.72 24.87
CA GLY A 157 -8.20 13.93 25.09
C GLY A 157 -8.29 13.56 26.58
N GLY A 158 -9.39 13.94 27.24
CA GLY A 158 -9.54 13.82 28.68
C GLY A 158 -9.22 12.42 29.21
N SER A 159 -9.03 12.30 30.51
CA SER A 159 -8.50 11.21 31.37
C SER A 159 -8.84 9.73 31.05
N LEU A 160 -9.35 9.41 29.88
CA LEU A 160 -9.66 8.05 29.42
C LEU A 160 -8.57 7.43 28.51
N GLN A 161 -7.53 8.21 28.13
CA GLN A 161 -6.46 7.73 27.28
C GLN A 161 -5.09 7.91 27.97
N PRO A 162 -4.51 6.86 28.56
CA PRO A 162 -3.22 6.95 29.27
C PRO A 162 -2.01 7.03 28.33
N PHE A 163 -2.21 7.30 27.02
CA PHE A 163 -1.19 7.05 26.00
C PHE A 163 -0.42 8.29 25.55
N GLY A 164 -0.64 9.46 26.15
CA GLY A 164 0.13 10.67 25.86
C GLY A 164 -0.20 11.30 24.50
N PHE A 165 0.78 11.99 23.94
CA PHE A 165 0.74 12.73 22.69
C PHE A 165 1.76 12.13 21.71
N TRP A 166 1.35 11.85 20.46
CA TRP A 166 2.18 11.14 19.50
C TRP A 166 2.43 12.00 18.26
N PRO A 167 3.46 12.84 18.25
CA PRO A 167 3.97 13.43 17.02
C PRO A 167 4.62 12.37 16.14
N ASP A 168 4.70 12.67 14.85
CA ASP A 168 5.40 11.84 13.89
C ASP A 168 6.87 12.25 13.75
N HIS A 169 7.71 11.32 13.32
CA HIS A 169 9.07 11.56 12.90
C HIS A 169 9.41 10.68 11.70
N ILE A 170 10.44 11.06 10.98
CA ILE A 170 10.96 10.33 9.82
C ILE A 170 12.37 9.87 10.16
N ILE A 171 12.65 8.61 9.88
CA ILE A 171 14.02 8.07 9.99
C ILE A 171 14.48 7.52 8.66
N GLU A 172 15.79 7.64 8.40
CA GLU A 172 16.49 6.93 7.33
C GLU A 172 17.26 5.77 7.92
N VAL A 173 17.05 4.58 7.39
CA VAL A 173 17.72 3.34 7.81
C VAL A 173 18.63 2.87 6.70
N ASP A 174 19.89 2.59 7.05
CA ASP A 174 20.84 1.93 6.17
C ASP A 174 20.73 0.40 6.37
N PRO A 175 20.30 -0.36 5.34
CA PRO A 175 20.19 -1.82 5.43
C PRO A 175 21.53 -2.53 5.64
N ASP A 176 22.63 -1.99 5.15
CA ASP A 176 23.96 -2.62 5.25
C ASP A 176 24.47 -2.58 6.69
N SER A 177 24.34 -1.45 7.38
CA SER A 177 24.71 -1.30 8.78
C SER A 177 23.59 -1.67 9.76
N ASN A 178 22.38 -1.84 9.26
CA ASN A 178 21.16 -2.08 10.03
C ASN A 178 20.93 -1.03 11.13
N SER A 179 21.14 0.24 10.80
CA SER A 179 21.08 1.35 11.74
C SER A 179 20.40 2.58 11.17
N VAL A 180 19.81 3.40 12.04
CA VAL A 180 19.31 4.74 11.69
C VAL A 180 20.52 5.65 11.44
N VAL A 181 20.54 6.31 10.27
CA VAL A 181 21.62 7.20 9.82
C VAL A 181 21.21 8.66 9.74
N TRP A 182 19.91 8.93 9.67
CA TRP A 182 19.34 10.26 9.70
C TRP A 182 17.94 10.21 10.31
N GLU A 183 17.53 11.31 10.98
CA GLU A 183 16.20 11.45 11.55
C GLU A 183 15.77 12.92 11.58
N TRP A 184 14.45 13.13 11.41
CA TRP A 184 13.76 14.39 11.50
C TRP A 184 12.50 14.24 12.36
N HIS A 185 12.30 15.13 13.33
CA HIS A 185 11.21 15.08 14.27
C HIS A 185 10.34 16.33 14.14
N VAL A 186 9.04 16.18 13.90
CA VAL A 186 8.10 17.31 13.95
C VAL A 186 8.19 18.06 15.28
N TRP A 187 8.53 17.33 16.34
CA TRP A 187 8.65 17.87 17.70
C TRP A 187 9.67 19.01 17.82
N ASP A 188 10.66 19.07 16.99
CA ASP A 188 11.70 20.09 16.99
C ASP A 188 11.29 21.38 16.26
N HIS A 189 10.15 21.34 15.52
CA HIS A 189 9.67 22.42 14.64
C HIS A 189 8.28 22.93 15.01
N ILE A 190 7.93 22.86 16.29
CA ILE A 190 6.61 23.27 16.78
C ILE A 190 6.57 24.74 17.22
N ILE A 191 5.39 25.37 17.11
CA ILE A 191 5.10 26.73 17.58
C ILE A 191 3.71 26.75 18.26
N GLN A 192 3.50 27.74 19.14
CA GLN A 192 2.20 28.01 19.75
C GLN A 192 2.08 29.49 20.13
N GLU A 193 0.85 30.01 20.13
CA GLU A 193 0.55 31.39 20.53
C GLU A 193 -0.41 31.49 21.74
N ASP A 194 -0.76 30.32 22.35
CA ASP A 194 -1.77 30.25 23.41
C ASP A 194 -1.22 30.68 24.78
N ASP A 195 0.05 30.41 25.11
CA ASP A 195 0.62 30.64 26.42
C ASP A 195 2.08 31.12 26.33
N SER A 196 2.31 32.41 26.55
CA SER A 196 3.62 33.04 26.52
C SER A 196 4.59 32.58 27.64
N SER A 197 4.09 31.84 28.62
CA SER A 197 4.92 31.28 29.71
C SER A 197 5.51 29.89 29.36
N LYS A 198 5.09 29.30 28.24
CA LYS A 198 5.53 27.99 27.77
C LYS A 198 6.58 28.11 26.67
N ALA A 199 7.24 26.98 26.40
CA ALA A 199 8.18 26.90 25.29
C ALA A 199 7.47 27.09 23.94
N ASN A 200 8.25 27.36 22.91
CA ASN A 200 7.81 27.52 21.53
C ASN A 200 6.76 28.63 21.32
N TYR A 201 6.71 29.62 22.19
CA TYR A 201 5.80 30.74 22.06
C TYR A 201 6.21 31.68 20.92
N GLY A 202 5.29 31.94 20.01
CA GLY A 202 5.43 32.85 18.88
C GLY A 202 4.08 33.06 18.19
N ILE A 203 4.03 34.04 17.30
CA ILE A 203 2.83 34.28 16.48
C ILE A 203 2.84 33.26 15.34
N VAL A 204 1.87 32.35 15.30
CA VAL A 204 1.82 31.24 14.35
C VAL A 204 1.84 31.72 12.90
N SER A 205 1.12 32.79 12.58
CA SER A 205 1.06 33.35 11.22
C SER A 205 2.35 34.00 10.73
N ASP A 206 3.26 34.36 11.64
CA ASP A 206 4.56 34.91 11.27
C ASP A 206 5.59 33.82 10.92
N HIS A 207 5.25 32.53 11.24
CA HIS A 207 6.11 31.37 11.11
C HIS A 207 5.43 30.22 10.37
N PRO A 208 5.11 30.39 9.07
CA PRO A 208 4.48 29.32 8.27
C PRO A 208 5.38 28.08 8.11
N GLU A 209 6.67 28.20 8.37
CA GLU A 209 7.64 27.11 8.38
C GLU A 209 7.57 26.21 9.61
N LEU A 210 6.82 26.63 10.67
CA LEU A 210 6.67 25.87 11.90
C LEU A 210 5.27 25.27 12.04
N VAL A 211 5.15 24.28 12.90
CA VAL A 211 3.92 23.49 13.08
C VAL A 211 3.19 23.92 14.36
N ASN A 212 2.00 24.45 14.21
CA ASN A 212 1.15 24.82 15.35
C ASN A 212 0.76 23.59 16.18
N ILE A 213 1.36 23.44 17.37
CA ILE A 213 1.09 22.30 18.26
C ILE A 213 -0.38 22.23 18.70
N ASN A 214 -1.12 23.34 18.63
CA ASN A 214 -2.53 23.43 19.01
C ASN A 214 -3.52 23.25 17.85
N TYR A 215 -3.04 22.91 16.66
CA TYR A 215 -3.87 22.51 15.54
C TYR A 215 -3.86 20.96 15.38
N PRO A 216 -4.95 20.29 14.94
CA PRO A 216 -6.32 20.83 14.78
C PRO A 216 -6.94 21.27 16.12
N ILE A 217 -7.80 22.28 16.04
CA ILE A 217 -8.53 22.78 17.23
C ILE A 217 -9.56 21.73 17.66
N GLY A 218 -9.45 21.25 18.88
CA GLY A 218 -10.36 20.26 19.46
C GLY A 218 -9.62 19.10 20.12
N PRO A 219 -10.35 18.28 20.90
CA PRO A 219 -9.76 17.09 21.50
C PRO A 219 -9.32 16.12 20.41
N ASN A 220 -8.13 15.58 20.54
CA ASN A 220 -7.66 14.50 19.69
C ASN A 220 -8.50 13.25 19.96
N THR A 221 -9.27 12.81 18.96
CA THR A 221 -10.20 11.68 19.08
C THR A 221 -9.53 10.33 18.82
N ASP A 222 -8.33 10.32 18.24
CA ASP A 222 -7.59 9.12 17.83
C ASP A 222 -6.51 8.70 18.85
N GLY A 223 -6.77 8.92 20.12
CA GLY A 223 -5.82 8.67 21.18
C GLY A 223 -4.72 9.73 21.22
N GLY A 224 -3.46 9.34 21.12
CA GLY A 224 -2.32 10.27 21.05
C GLY A 224 -1.96 10.73 19.64
N ASP A 225 -2.53 10.12 18.60
CA ASP A 225 -2.18 10.29 17.19
C ASP A 225 -2.52 11.71 16.70
N TRP A 226 -1.48 12.55 16.57
CA TRP A 226 -1.69 13.98 16.31
C TRP A 226 -1.73 14.33 14.83
N LEU A 227 -0.79 13.86 14.04
CA LEU A 227 -0.60 14.24 12.63
C LEU A 227 -1.15 13.20 11.67
N HIS A 228 -0.92 11.93 12.00
CA HIS A 228 -1.26 10.79 11.16
C HIS A 228 -0.65 10.91 9.76
N ILE A 229 0.68 11.09 9.69
CA ILE A 229 1.39 11.12 8.40
C ILE A 229 1.22 9.76 7.73
N ASN A 230 0.67 9.71 6.50
CA ASN A 230 0.27 8.47 5.86
C ASN A 230 0.89 8.21 4.49
N ALA A 231 1.75 9.11 4.02
CA ALA A 231 2.58 8.89 2.86
C ALA A 231 3.90 9.67 2.99
N VAL A 232 4.96 9.08 2.46
CA VAL A 232 6.27 9.70 2.25
C VAL A 232 6.69 9.47 0.81
N ASP A 233 7.28 10.49 0.19
CA ASP A 233 7.85 10.42 -1.15
C ASP A 233 9.15 11.24 -1.19
N TYR A 234 10.09 10.88 -2.05
CA TYR A 234 11.42 11.49 -2.11
C TYR A 234 11.76 12.01 -3.50
N ASN A 235 12.23 13.25 -3.54
CA ASN A 235 12.73 13.88 -4.76
C ASN A 235 14.26 13.92 -4.73
N ALA A 236 14.89 13.05 -5.50
CA ALA A 236 16.35 12.91 -5.54
C ALA A 236 17.07 14.12 -6.20
N GLU A 237 16.40 14.87 -7.08
CA GLU A 237 17.01 16.05 -7.72
C GLU A 237 17.12 17.22 -6.74
N LEU A 238 16.13 17.40 -5.89
CA LEU A 238 16.07 18.46 -4.90
C LEU A 238 16.59 18.03 -3.52
N ASP A 239 16.80 16.74 -3.30
CA ASP A 239 17.08 16.12 -2.00
C ASP A 239 16.07 16.54 -0.93
N GLN A 240 14.79 16.33 -1.26
CA GLN A 240 13.65 16.74 -0.43
C GLN A 240 12.71 15.57 -0.18
N ILE A 241 12.11 15.55 1.01
CA ILE A 241 11.07 14.60 1.42
C ILE A 241 9.72 15.31 1.44
N MET A 242 8.70 14.67 0.82
CA MET A 242 7.30 15.11 0.88
C MET A 242 6.49 14.19 1.78
N LEU A 243 5.63 14.78 2.60
CA LEU A 243 4.79 14.10 3.59
C LEU A 243 3.31 14.43 3.36
N SER A 244 2.45 13.42 3.45
CA SER A 244 0.99 13.60 3.50
C SER A 244 0.53 13.60 4.95
N VAL A 245 0.09 14.76 5.44
CA VAL A 245 -0.27 15.00 6.85
C VAL A 245 -1.79 15.01 6.99
N HIS A 246 -2.36 13.84 7.29
CA HIS A 246 -3.79 13.56 7.21
C HIS A 246 -4.65 14.48 8.09
N HIS A 247 -4.32 14.61 9.36
CA HIS A 247 -5.14 15.38 10.32
C HIS A 247 -5.04 16.90 10.08
N PHE A 248 -3.94 17.36 9.50
CA PHE A 248 -3.79 18.75 9.09
C PHE A 248 -4.49 19.07 7.77
N GLY A 249 -4.72 18.05 6.93
CA GLY A 249 -5.22 18.23 5.57
C GLY A 249 -4.20 18.93 4.69
N GLU A 250 -2.93 18.60 4.85
CA GLU A 250 -1.81 19.23 4.16
C GLU A 250 -0.83 18.21 3.58
N ILE A 251 -0.07 18.66 2.61
CA ILE A 251 1.23 18.09 2.26
C ILE A 251 2.31 19.01 2.81
N TRP A 252 3.42 18.42 3.29
CA TRP A 252 4.60 19.15 3.73
C TRP A 252 5.81 18.71 2.94
N ILE A 253 6.78 19.62 2.74
CA ILE A 253 8.08 19.30 2.16
C ILE A 253 9.16 19.79 3.12
N ILE A 254 10.16 18.93 3.37
CA ILE A 254 11.32 19.18 4.24
C ILE A 254 12.63 18.93 3.49
N ASP A 255 13.71 19.53 3.97
CA ASP A 255 15.06 19.40 3.43
C ASP A 255 15.74 18.13 3.97
N HIS A 256 16.01 17.15 3.10
CA HIS A 256 16.71 15.93 3.47
C HIS A 256 18.23 16.08 3.40
N SER A 257 18.76 17.11 2.74
CA SER A 257 20.20 17.35 2.64
C SER A 257 20.88 17.73 3.95
N THR A 258 20.12 17.79 5.04
CA THR A 258 20.57 18.10 6.38
C THR A 258 21.28 16.91 7.05
N THR A 259 22.21 17.20 7.96
CA THR A 259 22.58 16.22 9.00
C THR A 259 21.45 16.10 10.02
N THR A 260 21.38 15.03 10.82
CA THR A 260 20.40 14.90 11.92
C THR A 260 20.41 16.11 12.85
N ALA A 261 21.59 16.68 13.15
CA ALA A 261 21.69 17.87 14.02
C ALA A 261 21.12 19.13 13.35
N GLU A 262 21.26 19.28 12.04
CA GLU A 262 20.62 20.36 11.27
C GLU A 262 19.13 20.12 11.11
N ALA A 263 18.71 18.88 10.87
CA ALA A 263 17.30 18.48 10.81
C ALA A 263 16.54 18.76 12.13
N ALA A 264 17.22 18.76 13.26
CA ALA A 264 16.67 19.16 14.57
C ALA A 264 16.79 20.67 14.85
N SER A 265 17.20 21.49 13.88
CA SER A 265 17.42 22.93 14.03
C SER A 265 16.71 23.75 12.96
N HIS A 266 16.73 25.07 13.12
CA HIS A 266 16.13 26.02 12.17
C HIS A 266 17.15 26.56 11.14
N SER A 267 18.27 25.89 10.94
CA SER A 267 19.30 26.31 9.98
C SER A 267 20.17 25.13 9.56
N GLY A 268 20.65 25.15 8.32
CA GLY A 268 21.45 24.09 7.70
C GLY A 268 20.76 23.48 6.50
N GLY A 269 21.38 22.46 5.93
CA GLY A 269 20.96 21.87 4.66
C GLY A 269 21.12 22.80 3.46
N ASN A 270 20.70 22.32 2.29
CA ASN A 270 20.77 23.09 1.03
C ASN A 270 19.84 24.32 1.04
N SER A 271 18.73 24.23 1.74
CA SER A 271 17.75 25.32 1.89
C SER A 271 18.18 26.40 2.88
N GLY A 272 19.14 26.09 3.78
CA GLY A 272 19.54 26.95 4.89
C GLY A 272 18.53 27.03 6.03
N LYS A 273 17.45 26.24 6.00
CA LYS A 273 16.34 26.26 6.97
C LYS A 273 16.36 25.11 7.98
N GLY A 274 17.39 24.25 7.91
CA GLY A 274 17.45 23.06 8.74
C GLY A 274 16.25 22.15 8.48
N GLY A 275 15.58 21.67 9.53
CA GLY A 275 14.40 20.81 9.42
C GLY A 275 13.07 21.54 9.37
N ASP A 276 13.03 22.88 9.29
CA ASP A 276 11.78 23.63 9.13
C ASP A 276 11.10 23.30 7.80
N LEU A 277 9.76 23.42 7.76
CA LEU A 277 9.00 23.17 6.54
C LEU A 277 9.45 24.12 5.42
N LEU A 278 9.83 23.57 4.30
CA LEU A 278 10.10 24.33 3.08
C LEU A 278 8.83 24.77 2.39
N TYR A 279 7.81 23.92 2.46
CA TYR A 279 6.53 24.09 1.81
C TYR A 279 5.43 23.34 2.58
N ARG A 280 4.25 23.92 2.57
CA ARG A 280 3.03 23.28 3.03
C ARG A 280 1.84 23.75 2.20
N TRP A 281 0.90 22.84 1.91
CA TRP A 281 -0.25 23.16 1.07
C TRP A 281 -1.45 22.28 1.38
N GLY A 282 -2.65 22.84 1.17
CA GLY A 282 -3.92 22.13 1.30
C GLY A 282 -4.84 22.70 2.37
N ASN A 283 -4.30 23.31 3.42
CA ASN A 283 -5.11 23.85 4.51
C ASN A 283 -4.46 25.05 5.21
N PRO A 284 -4.54 26.25 4.66
CA PRO A 284 -3.94 27.45 5.25
C PRO A 284 -4.44 27.78 6.66
N GLN A 285 -5.61 27.24 7.08
CA GLN A 285 -6.16 27.49 8.42
C GLN A 285 -5.31 26.87 9.54
N SER A 286 -4.36 26.00 9.22
CA SER A 286 -3.45 25.39 10.18
C SER A 286 -2.34 26.33 10.67
N TYR A 287 -2.06 27.42 9.91
CA TYR A 287 -1.00 28.38 10.23
C TYR A 287 -1.39 29.84 10.03
N ILE A 288 -2.56 30.15 9.46
CA ILE A 288 -3.07 31.52 9.35
C ILE A 288 -4.44 31.59 10.02
N VAL A 289 -4.50 32.32 11.13
CA VAL A 289 -5.76 32.62 11.84
C VAL A 289 -6.58 33.60 10.99
N ASP A 290 -7.90 33.38 10.93
CA ASP A 290 -8.86 34.18 10.15
C ASP A 290 -8.74 34.09 8.62
N ASN A 291 -8.06 33.03 8.12
CA ASN A 291 -7.97 32.82 6.69
C ASN A 291 -9.31 32.38 6.09
N THR A 292 -9.76 33.10 5.07
CA THR A 292 -10.96 32.75 4.29
C THR A 292 -10.65 31.74 3.17
N ASN A 293 -9.38 31.37 2.98
CA ASN A 293 -8.98 30.39 1.99
C ASN A 293 -9.56 29.02 2.32
N VAL A 294 -10.01 28.37 1.28
CA VAL A 294 -10.71 27.09 1.39
C VAL A 294 -9.72 25.97 1.64
N ARG A 295 -9.98 25.15 2.65
CA ARG A 295 -9.29 23.87 2.81
C ARG A 295 -9.52 22.99 1.58
N MET A 296 -8.45 22.46 1.00
CA MET A 296 -8.50 21.65 -0.22
C MET A 296 -8.54 20.15 0.08
N PHE A 297 -7.82 19.70 1.11
CA PHE A 297 -7.70 18.27 1.43
C PHE A 297 -8.54 17.86 2.63
N PHE A 298 -9.21 16.72 2.48
CA PHE A 298 -10.14 16.16 3.44
C PHE A 298 -9.81 14.67 3.67
N GLY A 299 -8.82 14.41 4.52
CA GLY A 299 -8.36 13.07 4.86
C GLY A 299 -7.56 12.40 3.73
N GLN A 300 -6.71 13.14 3.05
CA GLN A 300 -5.91 12.70 1.91
C GLN A 300 -4.92 11.59 2.26
N HIS A 301 -4.54 10.84 1.23
CA HIS A 301 -3.50 9.80 1.23
C HIS A 301 -2.65 9.89 -0.04
N ASP A 302 -1.57 9.11 -0.09
CA ASP A 302 -0.78 8.82 -1.30
C ASP A 302 -0.39 10.08 -2.09
N THR A 303 0.43 10.91 -1.47
CA THR A 303 1.01 12.09 -2.11
C THR A 303 2.28 11.69 -2.85
N ARG A 304 2.41 12.09 -4.12
CA ARG A 304 3.55 11.72 -4.97
C ARG A 304 3.98 12.85 -5.86
N TRP A 305 5.28 12.99 -6.06
CA TRP A 305 5.80 13.75 -7.19
C TRP A 305 5.52 13.01 -8.49
N ILE A 306 5.10 13.75 -9.49
CA ILE A 306 4.90 13.27 -10.86
C ILE A 306 5.56 14.22 -11.87
N GLU A 307 5.66 13.79 -13.14
CA GLU A 307 6.23 14.60 -14.22
C GLU A 307 7.62 15.16 -13.86
N ASN A 308 8.53 14.27 -13.44
CA ASN A 308 9.91 14.60 -13.03
C ASN A 308 9.96 15.68 -11.93
N GLY A 309 9.10 15.57 -10.93
CA GLY A 309 9.11 16.49 -9.79
C GLY A 309 8.40 17.82 -10.00
N SER A 310 7.92 18.12 -11.21
CA SER A 310 7.28 19.43 -11.50
C SER A 310 5.85 19.55 -10.96
N LYS A 311 5.21 18.43 -10.65
CA LYS A 311 3.84 18.37 -10.14
C LYS A 311 3.73 17.40 -8.96
N ILE A 312 2.71 17.62 -8.17
CA ILE A 312 2.34 16.74 -7.04
C ILE A 312 0.94 16.21 -7.28
N MET A 313 0.76 14.89 -7.19
CA MET A 313 -0.51 14.19 -7.21
C MET A 313 -0.89 13.78 -5.80
N VAL A 314 -2.17 13.93 -5.46
CA VAL A 314 -2.72 13.60 -4.13
C VAL A 314 -4.02 12.84 -4.29
N PHE A 315 -4.17 11.74 -3.58
CA PHE A 315 -5.45 11.05 -3.44
C PHE A 315 -6.24 11.69 -2.30
N ASN A 316 -7.23 12.52 -2.64
CA ASN A 316 -8.05 13.25 -1.70
C ASN A 316 -9.32 12.45 -1.37
N ASN A 317 -9.32 11.73 -0.25
CA ASN A 317 -10.43 10.87 0.15
C ASN A 317 -11.76 11.61 0.25
N GLY A 318 -11.73 12.88 0.65
CA GLY A 318 -12.90 13.75 0.65
C GLY A 318 -13.84 13.54 1.82
N SER A 319 -13.35 12.98 2.93
CA SER A 319 -14.12 12.78 4.16
C SER A 319 -14.42 14.10 4.85
N GLY A 320 -15.70 14.47 4.91
CA GLY A 320 -16.12 15.71 5.58
C GLY A 320 -16.01 16.98 4.72
N ARG A 321 -15.96 16.86 3.38
CA ARG A 321 -16.13 18.02 2.49
C ARG A 321 -17.45 18.75 2.78
N PRO A 322 -17.49 20.08 2.73
CA PRO A 322 -18.71 20.84 3.00
C PRO A 322 -19.87 20.54 2.04
N ASP A 323 -19.54 20.17 0.80
CA ASP A 323 -20.50 19.89 -0.28
C ASP A 323 -20.87 18.40 -0.44
N GLY A 324 -20.42 17.56 0.50
CA GLY A 324 -20.69 16.11 0.53
C GLY A 324 -19.41 15.28 0.37
N SER A 325 -19.45 14.07 0.92
CA SER A 325 -18.28 13.17 0.87
C SER A 325 -18.15 12.53 -0.52
N TYR A 326 -17.04 12.80 -1.18
CA TYR A 326 -16.62 12.17 -2.44
C TYR A 326 -15.10 12.23 -2.60
N THR A 327 -14.54 11.27 -3.30
CA THR A 327 -13.10 11.18 -3.56
C THR A 327 -12.72 11.91 -4.85
N SER A 328 -11.58 12.58 -4.81
CA SER A 328 -10.91 13.11 -5.99
C SER A 328 -9.44 12.69 -6.05
N VAL A 329 -8.87 12.67 -7.24
CA VAL A 329 -7.44 12.67 -7.45
C VAL A 329 -7.05 14.06 -7.93
N ASP A 330 -6.26 14.73 -7.13
CA ASP A 330 -5.93 16.14 -7.32
C ASP A 330 -4.46 16.27 -7.75
N VAL A 331 -4.16 17.17 -8.68
CA VAL A 331 -2.79 17.49 -9.11
C VAL A 331 -2.57 18.98 -8.99
N ILE A 332 -1.46 19.36 -8.37
CA ILE A 332 -0.98 20.74 -8.30
C ILE A 332 0.35 20.88 -9.04
N THR A 333 0.57 22.04 -9.62
CA THR A 333 1.91 22.44 -10.11
C THR A 333 2.68 23.04 -8.94
N GLN A 334 3.84 22.49 -8.67
CA GLN A 334 4.67 22.90 -7.55
C GLN A 334 5.14 24.36 -7.73
N PRO A 335 4.90 25.26 -6.77
CA PRO A 335 5.26 26.66 -6.88
C PRO A 335 6.71 26.90 -6.45
N ILE A 336 7.65 26.22 -7.10
CA ILE A 336 9.08 26.35 -6.84
C ILE A 336 9.67 27.44 -7.74
N GLY A 337 10.46 28.35 -7.18
CA GLY A 337 11.17 29.40 -7.89
C GLY A 337 12.43 28.90 -8.58
N GLU A 338 13.07 29.78 -9.37
CA GLU A 338 14.34 29.48 -10.05
C GLU A 338 15.51 29.20 -9.07
N ASP A 339 15.35 29.59 -7.82
CA ASP A 339 16.29 29.37 -6.72
C ASP A 339 16.02 28.09 -5.91
N ASN A 340 15.09 27.25 -6.38
CA ASN A 340 14.60 26.04 -5.70
C ASN A 340 13.92 26.33 -4.35
N LEU A 341 13.46 27.57 -4.11
CA LEU A 341 12.71 27.93 -2.93
C LEU A 341 11.20 28.00 -3.23
N TYR A 342 10.39 27.69 -2.24
CA TYR A 342 8.94 27.80 -2.33
C TYR A 342 8.49 29.21 -1.93
N VAL A 343 7.62 29.79 -2.73
CA VAL A 343 7.23 31.20 -2.57
C VAL A 343 5.90 31.33 -1.84
N LEU A 344 5.90 32.16 -0.81
CA LEU A 344 4.68 32.65 -0.16
C LEU A 344 4.08 33.82 -0.96
N ASP A 345 2.77 33.88 -1.04
CA ASP A 345 2.08 35.06 -1.55
C ASP A 345 2.13 36.22 -0.54
N SER A 346 1.54 37.35 -0.90
CA SER A 346 1.49 38.56 -0.03
C SER A 346 0.63 38.38 1.23
N SER A 347 -0.15 37.31 1.33
CA SER A 347 -0.95 36.95 2.51
C SER A 347 -0.26 35.93 3.41
N GLY A 348 0.96 35.51 3.06
CA GLY A 348 1.70 34.49 3.79
C GLY A 348 1.25 33.06 3.50
N VAL A 349 0.56 32.81 2.37
CA VAL A 349 0.08 31.48 1.97
C VAL A 349 0.96 30.92 0.85
N TYR A 350 1.25 29.64 0.93
CA TYR A 350 1.90 28.95 -0.18
C TYR A 350 0.91 28.65 -1.31
N GLY A 351 1.30 28.97 -2.57
CA GLY A 351 0.56 28.58 -3.75
C GLY A 351 0.66 27.08 -4.09
N PRO A 352 0.02 26.62 -5.16
CA PRO A 352 -0.78 27.42 -6.12
C PRO A 352 -2.20 27.66 -5.63
N ASP A 353 -2.88 28.65 -6.23
CA ASP A 353 -4.28 28.97 -5.90
C ASP A 353 -5.29 27.96 -6.43
N ALA A 354 -4.88 27.11 -7.38
CA ALA A 354 -5.78 26.18 -8.04
C ALA A 354 -5.08 24.87 -8.40
N LEU A 355 -5.91 23.81 -8.53
CA LEU A 355 -5.46 22.54 -9.07
C LEU A 355 -5.13 22.66 -10.56
N SER A 356 -4.07 21.98 -10.99
CA SER A 356 -3.71 21.89 -12.42
C SER A 356 -4.49 20.79 -13.14
N TRP A 357 -4.97 19.78 -12.40
CA TRP A 357 -5.84 18.71 -12.88
C TRP A 357 -6.61 18.08 -11.70
N GLN A 358 -7.80 17.58 -12.00
CA GLN A 358 -8.60 16.83 -11.03
C GLN A 358 -9.41 15.74 -11.73
N TYR A 359 -9.52 14.59 -11.09
CA TYR A 359 -10.50 13.57 -11.41
C TYR A 359 -11.52 13.43 -10.29
N THR A 360 -12.78 13.37 -10.65
CA THR A 360 -13.90 12.93 -9.81
C THR A 360 -14.82 12.04 -10.62
N ALA A 361 -15.55 11.15 -9.96
CA ALA A 361 -16.63 10.43 -10.63
C ALA A 361 -17.74 11.38 -11.11
N THR A 362 -18.56 10.92 -12.00
CA THR A 362 -19.73 11.67 -12.48
C THR A 362 -21.02 10.86 -12.26
N PRO A 363 -21.88 11.27 -11.32
CA PRO A 363 -21.72 12.37 -10.35
C PRO A 363 -20.62 12.08 -9.32
N PRO A 364 -20.04 13.09 -8.63
CA PRO A 364 -18.95 12.89 -7.66
C PRO A 364 -19.28 11.88 -6.55
N SER A 365 -20.52 11.85 -6.09
CA SER A 365 -21.01 10.91 -5.06
C SER A 365 -20.92 9.41 -5.44
N ASP A 366 -20.64 9.09 -6.70
CA ASP A 366 -20.53 7.70 -7.15
C ASP A 366 -19.19 7.05 -6.79
N PHE A 367 -18.19 7.86 -6.37
CA PHE A 367 -16.91 7.37 -5.87
C PHE A 367 -16.55 8.01 -4.53
N PHE A 368 -16.49 7.19 -3.48
CA PHE A 368 -16.03 7.62 -2.15
C PHE A 368 -15.24 6.52 -1.44
N ALA A 369 -13.95 6.71 -1.32
CA ALA A 369 -13.03 5.90 -0.53
C ALA A 369 -12.64 6.66 0.74
N SER A 370 -13.22 6.31 1.89
CA SER A 370 -13.15 7.10 3.13
C SER A 370 -11.78 7.10 3.81
N SER A 371 -10.89 6.19 3.44
CA SER A 371 -9.58 5.99 4.08
C SER A 371 -8.64 5.23 3.15
N ILE A 372 -7.37 5.10 3.54
CA ILE A 372 -6.36 4.42 2.73
C ILE A 372 -6.45 4.83 1.26
N SER A 373 -6.12 3.92 0.28
CA SER A 373 -6.24 4.26 -1.14
C SER A 373 -5.06 5.04 -1.72
N GLY A 374 -5.06 5.19 -3.03
CA GLY A 374 -4.00 5.94 -3.70
C GLY A 374 -4.23 6.06 -5.20
N ALA A 375 -3.41 6.86 -5.86
CA ALA A 375 -3.43 7.05 -7.30
C ALA A 375 -2.01 7.11 -7.87
N HIS A 376 -1.82 6.48 -9.01
CA HIS A 376 -0.54 6.42 -9.70
C HIS A 376 -0.68 6.92 -11.14
N ARG A 377 0.05 7.97 -11.51
CA ARG A 377 0.14 8.44 -12.90
C ARG A 377 1.02 7.49 -13.69
N LEU A 378 0.48 6.94 -14.78
CA LEU A 378 1.17 6.01 -15.65
C LEU A 378 1.85 6.75 -16.82
N GLU A 379 2.88 6.14 -17.41
CA GLU A 379 3.69 6.75 -18.47
C GLU A 379 2.89 7.17 -19.71
N ASN A 380 1.80 6.45 -20.03
CA ASN A 380 0.90 6.78 -21.13
C ASN A 380 -0.06 7.93 -20.82
N GLY A 381 0.02 8.53 -19.62
CA GLY A 381 -0.85 9.60 -19.15
C GLY A 381 -2.13 9.13 -18.45
N ASN A 382 -2.41 7.83 -18.44
CA ASN A 382 -3.52 7.27 -17.68
C ASN A 382 -3.25 7.36 -16.16
N THR A 383 -4.29 7.16 -15.36
CA THR A 383 -4.17 7.14 -13.89
C THR A 383 -4.75 5.85 -13.36
N LEU A 384 -3.92 5.06 -12.68
CA LEU A 384 -4.35 3.91 -11.90
C LEU A 384 -4.82 4.40 -10.53
N ILE A 385 -6.00 3.96 -10.10
CA ILE A 385 -6.66 4.37 -8.86
C ILE A 385 -6.97 3.12 -8.04
N CYS A 386 -6.66 3.17 -6.76
CA CYS A 386 -7.01 2.16 -5.76
C CYS A 386 -8.12 2.67 -4.85
N ASP A 387 -9.32 2.08 -4.93
CA ASP A 387 -10.32 2.15 -3.86
C ASP A 387 -9.97 1.11 -2.80
N GLY A 388 -9.10 1.51 -1.89
CA GLY A 388 -8.51 0.60 -0.92
C GLY A 388 -9.52 -0.07 0.02
N PRO A 389 -10.51 0.65 0.60
CA PRO A 389 -11.55 0.09 1.45
C PRO A 389 -12.38 -1.01 0.82
N GLN A 390 -12.55 -0.98 -0.51
CA GLN A 390 -13.32 -1.98 -1.26
C GLN A 390 -12.45 -3.00 -1.98
N GLY A 391 -11.11 -2.78 -2.04
CA GLY A 391 -10.19 -3.63 -2.79
C GLY A 391 -10.43 -3.58 -4.29
N HIS A 392 -10.86 -2.43 -4.82
CA HIS A 392 -11.09 -2.20 -6.24
C HIS A 392 -9.95 -1.39 -6.83
N TYR A 393 -9.42 -1.85 -7.96
CA TYR A 393 -8.38 -1.16 -8.69
C TYR A 393 -8.91 -0.82 -10.07
N PHE A 394 -8.76 0.42 -10.49
CA PHE A 394 -9.22 0.82 -11.80
C PHE A 394 -8.29 1.85 -12.44
N GLU A 395 -8.22 1.83 -13.75
CA GLU A 395 -7.43 2.75 -14.54
C GLU A 395 -8.36 3.59 -15.41
N ILE A 396 -8.12 4.89 -15.40
CA ILE A 396 -8.80 5.85 -16.26
C ILE A 396 -7.82 6.43 -17.28
N ASP A 397 -8.29 6.70 -18.49
CA ASP A 397 -7.54 7.44 -19.49
C ASP A 397 -7.50 8.95 -19.19
N SER A 398 -6.80 9.73 -20.03
CA SER A 398 -6.69 11.18 -19.89
C SER A 398 -8.03 11.93 -20.00
N ALA A 399 -9.05 11.29 -20.60
CA ALA A 399 -10.41 11.83 -20.69
C ALA A 399 -11.29 11.42 -19.48
N GLY A 400 -10.75 10.64 -18.53
CA GLY A 400 -11.46 10.11 -17.38
C GLY A 400 -12.32 8.88 -17.67
N SER A 401 -12.14 8.22 -18.81
CA SER A 401 -12.87 7.00 -19.18
C SER A 401 -12.22 5.78 -18.54
N LEU A 402 -13.02 4.88 -17.98
CA LEU A 402 -12.57 3.62 -17.41
C LEU A 402 -12.03 2.69 -18.49
N VAL A 403 -10.76 2.29 -18.38
CA VAL A 403 -10.08 1.41 -19.36
C VAL A 403 -9.64 0.07 -18.79
N TRP A 404 -9.52 -0.05 -17.46
CA TRP A 404 -9.20 -1.28 -16.76
C TRP A 404 -9.87 -1.31 -15.39
N TYR A 405 -10.35 -2.50 -14.97
CA TYR A 405 -10.99 -2.66 -13.67
C TYR A 405 -10.76 -4.06 -13.11
N TYR A 406 -10.26 -4.11 -11.90
CA TYR A 406 -9.91 -5.34 -11.19
C TYR A 406 -10.41 -5.28 -9.75
N VAL A 407 -10.95 -6.39 -9.25
CA VAL A 407 -11.41 -6.55 -7.87
C VAL A 407 -10.51 -7.56 -7.18
N ASN A 408 -9.84 -7.15 -6.11
CA ASN A 408 -8.97 -8.01 -5.33
C ASN A 408 -9.70 -9.27 -4.85
N PRO A 409 -9.27 -10.47 -5.28
CA PRO A 409 -9.94 -11.72 -4.91
C PRO A 409 -9.49 -12.27 -3.56
N VAL A 410 -8.57 -11.61 -2.84
CA VAL A 410 -7.90 -12.19 -1.67
C VAL A 410 -8.45 -11.60 -0.38
N VAL A 411 -8.92 -12.47 0.48
CA VAL A 411 -9.42 -12.17 1.84
C VAL A 411 -8.54 -12.83 2.91
N ASN A 412 -8.91 -12.73 4.17
CA ASN A 412 -8.12 -13.28 5.28
C ASN A 412 -7.96 -14.82 5.26
N THR A 413 -8.77 -15.53 4.51
CA THR A 413 -8.68 -16.99 4.30
C THR A 413 -7.95 -17.38 3.02
N GLY A 414 -7.50 -16.41 2.22
CA GLY A 414 -6.87 -16.61 0.92
C GLY A 414 -7.77 -16.20 -0.25
N PRO A 415 -7.45 -16.65 -1.47
CA PRO A 415 -8.23 -16.36 -2.67
C PRO A 415 -9.65 -16.92 -2.61
N LEU A 416 -10.63 -16.10 -3.00
CA LEU A 416 -12.05 -16.48 -3.15
C LEU A 416 -12.30 -17.29 -4.43
N TYR A 417 -13.37 -18.06 -4.42
CA TYR A 417 -13.94 -18.61 -5.65
C TYR A 417 -14.77 -17.56 -6.38
N GLN A 418 -14.78 -17.63 -7.71
CA GLN A 418 -15.75 -16.82 -8.49
C GLN A 418 -17.18 -17.14 -8.03
N GLY A 419 -18.00 -16.09 -7.90
CA GLY A 419 -19.37 -16.19 -7.41
C GLY A 419 -19.48 -16.13 -5.89
N GLU A 420 -18.39 -16.20 -5.15
CA GLU A 420 -18.43 -15.94 -3.71
C GLU A 420 -18.57 -14.44 -3.42
N GLU A 421 -19.33 -14.13 -2.39
CA GLU A 421 -19.42 -12.75 -1.87
C GLU A 421 -18.14 -12.39 -1.10
N ILE A 422 -17.68 -11.17 -1.29
CA ILE A 422 -16.56 -10.65 -0.50
C ILE A 422 -17.06 -10.35 0.92
N PRO A 423 -16.52 -11.00 1.96
CA PRO A 423 -16.97 -10.75 3.32
C PRO A 423 -16.83 -9.28 3.73
N GLY A 424 -17.91 -8.71 4.27
CA GLY A 424 -17.97 -7.32 4.70
C GLY A 424 -18.19 -6.29 3.59
N GLN A 425 -18.29 -6.69 2.32
CA GLN A 425 -18.63 -5.81 1.22
C GLN A 425 -20.04 -5.22 1.40
N GLY A 426 -20.19 -3.91 1.12
CA GLY A 426 -21.48 -3.20 1.30
C GLY A 426 -21.83 -2.86 2.75
N GLY A 427 -21.02 -3.28 3.72
CA GLY A 427 -21.07 -2.83 5.10
C GLY A 427 -20.46 -1.43 5.30
N PRO A 428 -20.28 -0.99 6.55
CA PRO A 428 -19.56 0.24 6.84
C PRO A 428 -18.21 0.27 6.12
N GLN A 429 -17.79 1.44 5.65
CA GLN A 429 -16.52 1.56 4.94
C GLN A 429 -15.36 1.03 5.80
N GLY A 430 -14.46 0.27 5.17
CA GLY A 430 -13.37 -0.42 5.84
C GLY A 430 -13.73 -1.79 6.43
N SER A 431 -14.97 -2.29 6.26
CA SER A 431 -15.36 -3.64 6.69
C SER A 431 -15.04 -4.74 5.67
N SER A 432 -14.82 -4.40 4.40
CA SER A 432 -14.50 -5.37 3.37
C SER A 432 -13.19 -6.11 3.66
N MET A 433 -13.17 -7.44 3.53
CA MET A 433 -12.00 -8.25 3.87
C MET A 433 -10.93 -8.28 2.79
N ASN A 434 -11.21 -7.80 1.58
CA ASN A 434 -10.26 -7.69 0.47
C ASN A 434 -9.57 -6.33 0.37
N ARG A 435 -9.53 -5.57 1.48
CA ARG A 435 -8.90 -4.24 1.53
C ARG A 435 -7.44 -4.28 1.11
N THR A 436 -7.02 -3.20 0.44
CA THR A 436 -5.63 -2.96 0.04
C THR A 436 -5.25 -1.52 0.37
N PHE A 437 -4.05 -1.28 0.87
CA PHE A 437 -3.63 0.08 1.21
C PHE A 437 -3.52 0.94 -0.05
N ARG A 438 -2.70 0.51 -1.02
CA ARG A 438 -2.54 1.09 -2.35
C ARG A 438 -2.00 0.06 -3.35
N VAL A 439 -1.97 0.42 -4.62
CA VAL A 439 -1.44 -0.43 -5.69
C VAL A 439 -0.48 0.38 -6.57
N HIS A 440 0.53 -0.30 -7.12
CA HIS A 440 1.50 0.29 -8.03
C HIS A 440 1.52 -0.48 -9.34
N ARG A 441 1.54 0.21 -10.48
CA ARG A 441 1.82 -0.42 -11.76
C ARG A 441 3.21 -0.04 -12.22
N TYR A 442 4.04 -1.06 -12.42
CA TYR A 442 5.36 -0.95 -12.97
C TYR A 442 5.31 -1.21 -14.48
N PRO A 443 5.97 -0.39 -15.33
CA PRO A 443 6.01 -0.63 -16.76
C PRO A 443 6.72 -1.94 -17.08
N THR A 444 6.52 -2.47 -18.30
CA THR A 444 7.06 -3.78 -18.69
C THR A 444 8.58 -3.82 -18.75
N ASP A 445 9.22 -2.68 -18.91
CA ASP A 445 10.67 -2.48 -18.98
C ASP A 445 11.27 -1.95 -17.67
N TYR A 446 10.50 -2.01 -16.57
CA TYR A 446 11.00 -1.63 -15.25
C TYR A 446 12.28 -2.40 -14.91
N PRO A 447 13.37 -1.72 -14.46
CA PRO A 447 14.67 -2.38 -14.21
C PRO A 447 14.59 -3.60 -13.31
N GLY A 448 13.73 -3.58 -12.29
CA GLY A 448 13.52 -4.67 -11.35
C GLY A 448 12.96 -5.96 -11.98
N PHE A 449 12.55 -5.92 -13.25
CA PHE A 449 12.11 -7.12 -13.99
C PHE A 449 13.19 -7.75 -14.85
N ALA A 450 14.34 -7.10 -14.98
CA ALA A 450 15.42 -7.57 -15.84
C ALA A 450 15.93 -8.95 -15.41
N GLY A 451 15.93 -9.90 -16.34
CA GLY A 451 16.41 -11.28 -16.07
C GLY A 451 15.40 -12.18 -15.35
N HIS A 452 14.20 -11.70 -15.04
CA HIS A 452 13.15 -12.49 -14.42
C HIS A 452 12.13 -13.02 -15.43
N ASP A 453 11.58 -14.21 -15.14
CA ASP A 453 10.54 -14.83 -15.97
C ASP A 453 9.16 -14.35 -15.52
N LEU A 454 8.53 -13.50 -16.32
CA LEU A 454 7.23 -12.87 -16.05
C LEU A 454 6.07 -13.63 -16.73
N VAL A 455 6.15 -14.94 -16.80
CA VAL A 455 5.11 -15.79 -17.42
C VAL A 455 3.86 -15.84 -16.53
N PRO A 456 2.70 -15.47 -17.06
CA PRO A 456 1.43 -15.58 -16.34
C PRO A 456 1.13 -17.01 -15.90
N MET A 457 0.64 -17.16 -14.67
CA MET A 457 0.34 -18.45 -14.04
C MET A 457 -1.17 -18.71 -13.92
N GLY A 458 -1.99 -17.87 -14.53
CA GLY A 458 -3.44 -17.87 -14.42
C GLY A 458 -3.97 -16.95 -13.30
N PRO A 459 -5.29 -16.79 -13.17
CA PRO A 459 -5.90 -15.88 -12.21
C PRO A 459 -5.62 -16.29 -10.75
N ILE A 460 -5.68 -15.31 -9.85
CA ILE A 460 -5.53 -15.55 -8.40
C ILE A 460 -6.79 -16.19 -7.84
N GLU A 461 -7.95 -15.71 -8.25
CA GLU A 461 -9.25 -16.25 -7.85
C GLU A 461 -9.42 -17.71 -8.29
N LEU A 462 -10.22 -18.42 -7.51
CA LEU A 462 -10.51 -19.83 -7.74
C LEU A 462 -11.81 -20.00 -8.54
N TYR A 463 -11.90 -21.08 -9.30
CA TYR A 463 -13.11 -21.43 -10.04
C TYR A 463 -13.68 -22.73 -9.50
N MET A 464 -14.97 -22.74 -9.15
CA MET A 464 -15.65 -24.00 -8.87
C MET A 464 -15.72 -24.83 -10.14
N ASN A 465 -15.35 -26.10 -10.05
CA ASN A 465 -15.46 -27.03 -11.18
C ASN A 465 -16.94 -27.30 -11.52
N THR A 466 -17.61 -26.36 -12.18
CA THR A 466 -18.84 -26.69 -12.92
C THR A 466 -18.42 -27.21 -14.28
N TYR A 467 -18.75 -28.46 -14.56
CA TYR A 467 -18.48 -29.13 -15.83
C TYR A 467 -18.99 -28.27 -17.00
N THR A 468 -18.10 -27.58 -17.69
CA THR A 468 -18.41 -27.02 -19.00
C THR A 468 -17.19 -27.10 -19.90
N LEU A 469 -17.35 -27.90 -20.94
CA LEU A 469 -16.50 -28.08 -22.11
C LEU A 469 -16.20 -26.73 -22.78
N THR A 470 -15.05 -26.08 -22.44
CA THR A 470 -14.54 -25.05 -23.36
C THR A 470 -13.06 -24.77 -23.17
N TYR A 471 -12.19 -25.46 -23.49
CA TYR A 471 -10.72 -25.50 -23.59
C TYR A 471 -10.14 -26.60 -22.71
N LEU A 472 -10.23 -27.82 -23.21
CA LEU A 472 -9.34 -28.87 -22.74
C LEU A 472 -7.89 -28.41 -22.98
N PRO A 473 -7.00 -28.47 -21.97
CA PRO A 473 -5.59 -28.24 -22.18
C PRO A 473 -5.09 -29.10 -23.34
N ASN A 474 -4.29 -28.55 -24.21
CA ASN A 474 -3.74 -29.28 -25.36
C ASN A 474 -2.53 -30.14 -25.01
N GLN A 475 -2.02 -30.05 -23.79
CA GLN A 475 -0.87 -30.82 -23.31
C GLN A 475 -0.94 -31.05 -21.79
N PHE A 476 -0.28 -32.11 -21.33
CA PHE A 476 -0.05 -32.34 -19.90
C PHE A 476 0.91 -31.27 -19.35
N LYS A 477 0.58 -30.71 -18.18
CA LYS A 477 1.42 -29.73 -17.52
C LYS A 477 1.32 -29.90 -16.00
N LEU A 478 2.44 -29.84 -15.29
CA LEU A 478 2.48 -29.64 -13.84
C LEU A 478 2.96 -28.22 -13.59
N LEU A 479 2.16 -27.43 -12.89
CA LEU A 479 2.48 -26.04 -12.57
C LEU A 479 3.25 -25.95 -11.26
N GLN A 480 3.90 -24.83 -11.00
CA GLN A 480 4.52 -24.55 -9.70
C GLN A 480 3.42 -24.50 -8.65
N ASN A 481 3.67 -25.13 -7.49
CA ASN A 481 2.74 -25.01 -6.35
C ASN A 481 2.66 -23.56 -5.87
N PHE A 482 1.50 -23.22 -5.34
CA PHE A 482 1.26 -21.87 -4.85
C PHE A 482 0.46 -21.89 -3.52
N PRO A 483 0.90 -21.09 -2.53
CA PRO A 483 2.15 -20.33 -2.44
C PRO A 483 3.39 -21.25 -2.44
N ASN A 484 4.58 -20.71 -2.81
CA ASN A 484 5.88 -21.35 -2.67
C ASN A 484 6.98 -20.28 -2.52
N PRO A 485 7.61 -20.13 -1.35
CA PRO A 485 7.43 -20.95 -0.13
C PRO A 485 6.03 -20.90 0.48
N PHE A 486 5.68 -21.88 1.33
CA PHE A 486 4.34 -21.98 1.92
C PHE A 486 4.37 -22.38 3.41
N ASN A 487 3.28 -22.04 4.14
CA ASN A 487 3.10 -22.37 5.56
C ASN A 487 1.61 -22.38 5.96
N PRO A 488 1.01 -23.48 6.44
CA PRO A 488 1.45 -24.86 6.17
C PRO A 488 0.83 -25.45 4.89
N GLN A 489 0.05 -24.69 4.11
CA GLN A 489 -0.72 -25.19 2.97
C GLN A 489 -0.22 -24.64 1.64
N THR A 490 -0.27 -25.46 0.60
CA THR A 490 0.00 -25.06 -0.78
C THR A 490 -0.90 -25.79 -1.76
N THR A 491 -1.21 -25.15 -2.88
CA THR A 491 -2.01 -25.74 -3.97
C THR A 491 -1.11 -26.15 -5.11
N ILE A 492 -1.20 -27.40 -5.54
CA ILE A 492 -0.54 -27.96 -6.72
C ILE A 492 -1.55 -27.98 -7.85
N ARG A 493 -1.27 -27.28 -8.95
CA ARG A 493 -2.13 -27.22 -10.15
C ARG A 493 -1.51 -28.02 -11.29
N TYR A 494 -2.36 -28.63 -12.12
CA TYR A 494 -1.91 -29.41 -13.27
C TYR A 494 -3.00 -29.45 -14.37
N HIS A 495 -2.57 -29.73 -15.59
CA HIS A 495 -3.43 -29.77 -16.78
C HIS A 495 -3.45 -31.16 -17.37
N LEU A 496 -4.63 -31.65 -17.72
CA LEU A 496 -4.88 -32.95 -18.35
C LEU A 496 -5.57 -32.74 -19.69
N PRO A 497 -4.96 -33.07 -20.82
CA PRO A 497 -5.60 -32.94 -22.15
C PRO A 497 -6.67 -34.01 -22.39
N GLU A 498 -6.68 -35.09 -21.62
CA GLU A 498 -7.58 -36.23 -21.76
C GLU A 498 -7.92 -36.86 -20.40
N ASN A 499 -8.98 -37.66 -20.36
CA ASN A 499 -9.31 -38.45 -19.17
C ASN A 499 -8.24 -39.51 -18.92
N ILE A 500 -7.61 -39.48 -17.74
CA ILE A 500 -6.46 -40.35 -17.45
C ILE A 500 -6.35 -40.65 -15.96
N PHE A 501 -5.68 -41.75 -15.63
CA PHE A 501 -5.33 -42.06 -14.25
C PHE A 501 -4.15 -41.19 -13.80
N VAL A 502 -4.29 -40.48 -12.67
CA VAL A 502 -3.30 -39.54 -12.16
C VAL A 502 -2.85 -39.94 -10.77
N ILE A 503 -1.53 -39.92 -10.58
CA ILE A 503 -0.91 -40.04 -9.26
C ILE A 503 -0.13 -38.77 -9.00
N ILE A 504 -0.41 -38.11 -7.85
CA ILE A 504 0.43 -37.00 -7.36
C ILE A 504 0.98 -37.37 -5.99
N THR A 505 2.32 -37.39 -5.93
CA THR A 505 3.05 -37.83 -4.73
C THR A 505 4.04 -36.78 -4.27
N ILE A 506 4.12 -36.58 -2.96
CA ILE A 506 5.11 -35.74 -2.30
C ILE A 506 6.28 -36.60 -1.84
N TYR A 507 7.50 -36.12 -2.05
CA TYR A 507 8.74 -36.73 -1.62
C TYR A 507 9.60 -35.73 -0.83
N ASP A 508 10.43 -36.24 0.06
CA ASP A 508 11.52 -35.46 0.64
C ASP A 508 12.74 -35.38 -0.34
N LEU A 509 13.77 -34.66 0.05
CA LEU A 509 15.00 -34.54 -0.78
C LEU A 509 15.78 -35.84 -1.00
N LEU A 510 15.56 -36.86 -0.15
CA LEU A 510 16.16 -38.19 -0.29
C LEU A 510 15.35 -39.08 -1.22
N GLY A 511 14.22 -38.59 -1.75
CA GLY A 511 13.31 -39.35 -2.59
C GLY A 511 12.39 -40.28 -1.80
N ILE A 512 12.31 -40.13 -0.47
CA ILE A 512 11.41 -40.91 0.37
C ILE A 512 9.99 -40.35 0.24
N LYS A 513 9.04 -41.23 -0.03
CA LYS A 513 7.63 -40.86 -0.18
C LYS A 513 7.07 -40.36 1.14
N VAL A 514 6.54 -39.12 1.13
CA VAL A 514 5.91 -38.44 2.27
C VAL A 514 4.40 -38.67 2.28
N LYS A 515 3.73 -38.39 1.14
CA LYS A 515 2.27 -38.51 1.02
C LYS A 515 1.87 -38.67 -0.44
N THR A 516 0.87 -39.47 -0.73
CA THR A 516 0.17 -39.44 -2.02
C THR A 516 -1.08 -38.59 -1.85
N LEU A 517 -1.21 -37.56 -2.68
CA LEU A 517 -2.33 -36.62 -2.66
C LEU A 517 -3.47 -37.06 -3.59
N ILE A 518 -3.11 -37.65 -4.74
CA ILE A 518 -4.06 -38.17 -5.73
C ILE A 518 -3.56 -39.54 -6.19
N ASP A 519 -4.50 -40.50 -6.33
CA ASP A 519 -4.27 -41.85 -6.85
C ASP A 519 -5.61 -42.37 -7.42
N GLN A 520 -6.07 -41.73 -8.52
CA GLN A 520 -7.36 -42.04 -9.13
C GLN A 520 -7.49 -41.54 -10.56
N ALA A 521 -8.50 -42.04 -11.30
CA ALA A 521 -8.87 -41.52 -12.59
C ALA A 521 -9.41 -40.05 -12.47
N GLN A 522 -8.93 -39.19 -13.34
CA GLN A 522 -9.29 -37.80 -13.43
C GLN A 522 -9.80 -37.48 -14.85
N VAL A 523 -10.83 -36.66 -14.94
CA VAL A 523 -11.32 -36.19 -16.24
C VAL A 523 -10.39 -35.06 -16.77
N ALA A 524 -10.33 -34.91 -18.08
CA ALA A 524 -9.59 -33.85 -18.77
C ALA A 524 -9.94 -32.44 -18.19
N GLY A 525 -8.99 -31.52 -18.25
CA GLY A 525 -9.15 -30.15 -17.77
C GLY A 525 -8.00 -29.68 -16.88
N SER A 526 -8.10 -28.43 -16.42
CA SER A 526 -7.23 -27.87 -15.39
C SER A 526 -7.68 -28.35 -14.01
N ARG A 527 -6.74 -28.83 -13.19
CA ARG A 527 -7.00 -29.48 -11.89
C ARG A 527 -6.10 -28.94 -10.82
N SER A 528 -6.50 -29.11 -9.56
CA SER A 528 -5.67 -28.76 -8.42
C SER A 528 -5.85 -29.73 -7.25
N VAL A 529 -4.85 -29.76 -6.38
CA VAL A 529 -4.89 -30.47 -5.09
C VAL A 529 -4.10 -29.70 -4.06
N ILE A 530 -4.60 -29.69 -2.83
CA ILE A 530 -3.94 -29.00 -1.71
C ILE A 530 -3.07 -30.00 -0.94
N TRP A 531 -1.87 -29.59 -0.56
CA TRP A 531 -1.06 -30.26 0.45
C TRP A 531 -0.96 -29.38 1.70
N ASP A 532 -1.26 -30.00 2.84
CA ASP A 532 -1.36 -29.41 4.16
C ASP A 532 -0.10 -29.60 5.02
N ALA A 533 1.04 -29.89 4.39
CA ALA A 533 2.31 -30.21 5.05
C ALA A 533 2.21 -31.39 6.05
N THR A 534 1.32 -32.35 5.82
CA THR A 534 1.25 -33.59 6.59
C THR A 534 1.75 -34.79 5.80
N ASN A 535 2.28 -35.82 6.51
CA ASN A 535 2.60 -37.10 5.92
C ASN A 535 1.35 -37.99 5.79
N HIS A 536 1.51 -39.22 5.30
CA HIS A 536 0.41 -40.17 5.12
C HIS A 536 -0.30 -40.60 6.41
N TYR A 537 0.30 -40.35 7.58
CA TYR A 537 -0.34 -40.55 8.91
C TYR A 537 -1.05 -39.31 9.45
N GLY A 538 -1.14 -38.21 8.65
CA GLY A 538 -1.71 -36.94 9.09
C GLY A 538 -0.83 -36.15 10.06
N LYS A 539 0.45 -36.53 10.25
CA LYS A 539 1.35 -35.81 11.14
C LYS A 539 2.09 -34.72 10.36
N PRO A 540 2.24 -33.50 10.93
CA PRO A 540 3.00 -32.44 10.32
C PRO A 540 4.45 -32.86 10.01
N VAL A 541 4.98 -32.43 8.87
CA VAL A 541 6.38 -32.65 8.48
C VAL A 541 7.22 -31.41 8.82
N SER A 542 8.54 -31.58 8.88
CA SER A 542 9.47 -30.48 9.20
C SER A 542 9.53 -29.48 8.04
N GLY A 543 9.80 -28.19 8.35
CA GLY A 543 10.15 -27.18 7.36
C GLY A 543 11.36 -27.65 6.53
N GLY A 544 11.36 -27.32 5.25
CA GLY A 544 12.41 -27.74 4.33
C GLY A 544 11.94 -27.86 2.88
N ILE A 545 12.82 -28.38 2.04
CA ILE A 545 12.54 -28.59 0.62
C ILE A 545 11.87 -29.95 0.42
N TYR A 546 10.77 -29.95 -0.36
CA TYR A 546 10.05 -31.14 -0.79
C TYR A 546 9.94 -31.16 -2.32
N LEU A 547 9.74 -32.36 -2.87
CA LEU A 547 9.47 -32.57 -4.28
C LEU A 547 8.04 -33.07 -4.43
N TYR A 548 7.31 -32.60 -5.44
CA TYR A 548 6.04 -33.18 -5.83
C TYR A 548 6.12 -33.66 -7.28
N GLN A 549 5.56 -34.81 -7.52
CA GLN A 549 5.60 -35.45 -8.83
C GLN A 549 4.17 -35.82 -9.25
N ILE A 550 3.85 -35.50 -10.50
CA ILE A 550 2.69 -36.04 -11.19
C ILE A 550 3.12 -37.19 -12.10
N GLN A 551 2.31 -38.22 -12.11
CA GLN A 551 2.33 -39.27 -13.13
C GLN A 551 0.92 -39.36 -13.73
N ALA A 552 0.83 -39.18 -15.07
CA ALA A 552 -0.41 -39.28 -15.84
C ALA A 552 -0.10 -40.03 -17.15
N GLY A 553 -0.36 -41.33 -17.16
CA GLY A 553 0.10 -42.23 -18.25
C GLY A 553 1.63 -42.20 -18.40
N ASN A 554 2.10 -41.83 -19.59
CA ASN A 554 3.53 -41.67 -19.88
C ASN A 554 4.12 -40.31 -19.47
N PHE A 555 3.27 -39.35 -19.09
CA PHE A 555 3.73 -38.05 -18.62
C PHE A 555 4.15 -38.15 -17.16
N VAL A 556 5.42 -37.83 -16.89
CA VAL A 556 5.98 -37.73 -15.53
C VAL A 556 6.71 -36.41 -15.42
N LYS A 557 6.34 -35.60 -14.42
CA LYS A 557 7.00 -34.32 -14.14
C LYS A 557 7.15 -34.12 -12.64
N THR A 558 8.32 -33.65 -12.23
CA THR A 558 8.63 -33.34 -10.83
C THR A 558 8.98 -31.87 -10.69
N ARG A 559 8.53 -31.24 -9.60
CA ARG A 559 8.87 -29.87 -9.21
C ARG A 559 9.28 -29.80 -7.74
N LYS A 560 10.00 -28.75 -7.40
CA LYS A 560 10.47 -28.43 -6.05
C LYS A 560 9.49 -27.45 -5.39
N MET A 561 9.30 -27.58 -4.07
CA MET A 561 8.58 -26.64 -3.20
C MET A 561 9.28 -26.48 -1.85
N VAL A 562 9.04 -25.35 -1.19
CA VAL A 562 9.68 -25.00 0.08
C VAL A 562 8.59 -24.79 1.13
N LEU A 563 8.63 -25.60 2.20
CA LEU A 563 7.78 -25.46 3.38
C LEU A 563 8.53 -24.63 4.42
N LEU A 564 7.94 -23.52 4.80
CA LEU A 564 8.38 -22.72 5.94
C LEU A 564 7.87 -23.33 7.26
N ARG A 565 8.47 -22.94 8.38
CA ARG A 565 8.02 -23.37 9.71
C ARG A 565 7.03 -22.39 10.30
#